data_1be22e4225dfcd04537477790c227920
#
_entry.id   1be22e4225dfcd04537477790c227920
#
_cell.length_a   1.000
_cell.length_b   1.000
_cell.length_c   1.000
_cell.angle_alpha   90.00
_cell.angle_beta   90.00
_cell.angle_gamma   90.00
#
_symmetry.space_group_name_H-M   'P 1'
#
loop_
_entity.id
_entity.type
_entity.pdbx_description
1 polymer ?
#
loop_
_entity_poly.entity_id
_entity_poly.type
_entity_poly.pdbx_seq_one_letter_code
_entity_poly.pdbx_strand_id
1 'polypeptide(L)'
;MSHARLRSAVLAGGWPTRTTTRQSAGGGNGGVSGGALTGSRGVGMPDAQPVSSAPLLLQPIIPCRGMASIRSDAAAAAAAASPRGKVLTEDNVFVNLRKMEYAVRGPLLIRALELEKELQKGAKKPFKEVIKANVGDAHAMGQRPITFLRQVLTLAVSPDLLDDKSFPEDAKERARCVLGGCKGGSVGSYSESAGIECVRKHVAQYIEERDGGISCDYHNIILSNGASDGIKSFLKLFNERINDKPSGVLIPIPQYPLYSATLAEFGLAQIGYYLDEDNKWSLEISELERALEEVKGTCNPRVLVVINPGNPTGQVLTRKNIENVIRFAQKHHLFLLADEVYQDNIYDKDSAFHSFKKVMTEMGEPYSKMELASFMSISKGYMGECGIRGGYAEYVNMDPEVMKVLLKSISAMLCPTVLGQVVMDVVVNPPRPNEPSYQQFQKEKKETLRSLAERSQLVVDTLNSIPGYKANPPMGAMYVFPRFELPPKAIEEARAKGQEPDVFYAFKLLETTGICVIPGSGFGQIPGTYHFRTTILPQKEKIKTMLEALKQFHLKFLKEYS
;
A
#
# COMPACT_ATOMS: atom_id res chain seq x y z
N MET A 1 -30.66 45.33 10.37
CA MET A 1 -32.00 44.78 10.40
C MET A 1 -31.92 43.40 9.78
N SER A 2 -32.17 42.28 10.35
CA SER A 2 -32.75 41.83 11.60
C SER A 2 -32.15 40.46 11.94
N HIS A 3 -31.81 40.28 13.19
CA HIS A 3 -31.41 39.00 13.81
C HIS A 3 -32.60 38.03 13.87
N ALA A 4 -32.32 36.73 13.73
CA ALA A 4 -33.06 35.70 14.47
C ALA A 4 -32.15 34.50 14.80
N ARG A 5 -31.99 34.30 16.10
CA ARG A 5 -31.38 33.17 16.80
C ARG A 5 -32.30 31.96 16.72
N LEU A 6 -31.73 30.75 16.69
CA LEU A 6 -32.37 29.59 17.29
C LEU A 6 -31.33 28.79 18.08
N ARG A 7 -31.60 28.73 19.39
CA ARG A 7 -30.89 27.93 20.40
C ARG A 7 -31.53 26.55 20.56
N SER A 8 -30.66 25.56 20.79
CA SER A 8 -30.77 24.38 21.66
C SER A 8 -32.16 23.84 22.05
N ALA A 9 -32.38 22.55 21.79
CA ALA A 9 -33.12 21.67 22.70
C ALA A 9 -32.57 20.25 22.63
N VAL A 10 -31.92 19.83 23.72
CA VAL A 10 -31.68 18.43 24.10
C VAL A 10 -32.95 17.94 24.76
N LEU A 11 -33.54 16.83 24.33
CA LEU A 11 -34.50 16.08 25.11
C LEU A 11 -34.37 14.57 24.81
N ALA A 12 -34.21 13.83 25.89
CA ALA A 12 -34.21 12.40 26.02
C ALA A 12 -35.57 11.81 25.61
N GLY A 13 -35.57 10.67 24.91
CA GLY A 13 -36.74 9.89 24.61
C GLY A 13 -36.40 8.41 24.60
N GLY A 14 -36.88 7.71 25.68
CA GLY A 14 -36.67 6.29 25.88
C GLY A 14 -37.42 5.41 24.89
N TRP A 15 -36.91 4.23 24.69
CA TRP A 15 -37.46 3.15 23.85
C TRP A 15 -38.56 2.40 24.60
N PRO A 16 -39.71 2.05 23.99
CA PRO A 16 -40.69 1.17 24.60
C PRO A 16 -40.36 -0.31 24.29
N THR A 17 -40.28 -1.10 25.34
CA THR A 17 -40.30 -2.56 25.34
C THR A 17 -41.66 -3.07 24.91
N ARG A 18 -41.74 -3.90 23.86
CA ARG A 18 -42.90 -4.70 23.54
C ARG A 18 -42.72 -6.13 24.06
N THR A 19 -43.48 -6.46 25.05
CA THR A 19 -43.81 -7.81 25.49
C THR A 19 -44.81 -8.44 24.50
N THR A 20 -44.51 -9.60 23.95
CA THR A 20 -45.46 -10.45 23.23
C THR A 20 -45.80 -11.66 24.08
N THR A 21 -47.06 -11.69 24.47
CA THR A 21 -47.76 -12.83 25.06
C THR A 21 -47.99 -13.94 24.05
N ARG A 22 -47.69 -15.17 24.44
CA ARG A 22 -48.09 -16.41 23.77
C ARG A 22 -49.62 -16.62 23.91
N GLN A 23 -50.27 -17.00 22.80
CA GLN A 23 -51.50 -17.78 22.86
C GLN A 23 -51.37 -19.01 21.97
N SER A 24 -51.67 -20.13 22.59
CA SER A 24 -51.80 -21.48 22.06
C SER A 24 -53.27 -21.80 21.67
N ALA A 25 -53.46 -22.42 20.53
CA ALA A 25 -54.61 -23.30 20.17
C ALA A 25 -54.25 -23.94 18.81
N GLY A 26 -54.25 -25.19 18.56
CA GLY A 26 -55.11 -26.29 18.97
C GLY A 26 -55.73 -26.92 17.74
N GLY A 27 -55.31 -28.15 17.42
CA GLY A 27 -56.18 -29.19 16.89
C GLY A 27 -56.43 -29.31 15.37
N GLY A 28 -56.20 -30.53 14.84
CA GLY A 28 -56.92 -30.97 13.63
C GLY A 28 -56.23 -32.09 12.83
N ASN A 29 -56.62 -33.31 13.15
CA ASN A 29 -56.34 -34.60 12.50
C ASN A 29 -56.89 -34.74 11.06
N GLY A 30 -56.27 -35.65 10.30
CA GLY A 30 -56.82 -36.38 9.15
C GLY A 30 -55.76 -36.59 8.07
N GLY A 31 -55.28 -37.71 7.67
CA GLY A 31 -55.74 -39.08 7.65
C GLY A 31 -55.71 -39.62 6.23
N VAL A 32 -54.84 -40.64 6.04
CA VAL A 32 -55.00 -41.84 5.19
C VAL A 32 -54.71 -41.81 3.70
N SER A 33 -53.90 -42.75 3.35
CA SER A 33 -53.75 -43.74 2.25
C SER A 33 -52.84 -43.31 1.09
N GLY A 34 -51.86 -44.07 0.70
CA GLY A 34 -51.75 -45.52 0.48
C GLY A 34 -51.58 -45.80 -1.01
N GLY A 35 -50.42 -46.30 -1.40
CA GLY A 35 -50.21 -46.73 -2.76
C GLY A 35 -48.77 -47.18 -3.01
N ALA A 36 -48.51 -48.49 -2.82
CA ALA A 36 -47.30 -49.17 -3.21
C ALA A 36 -47.32 -49.51 -4.70
N LEU A 37 -46.11 -49.61 -5.33
CA LEU A 37 -45.73 -50.70 -6.22
C LEU A 37 -44.31 -50.45 -6.82
N THR A 38 -43.34 -51.22 -6.40
CA THR A 38 -42.44 -52.19 -7.08
C THR A 38 -41.55 -51.72 -8.21
N GLY A 39 -40.26 -52.07 -8.05
CA GLY A 39 -39.43 -52.48 -9.18
C GLY A 39 -37.96 -52.10 -9.10
N SER A 40 -37.19 -52.85 -8.33
CA SER A 40 -35.85 -53.44 -8.52
C SER A 40 -34.92 -52.89 -9.60
N ARG A 41 -33.71 -52.50 -9.26
CA ARG A 41 -32.45 -53.24 -9.57
C ARG A 41 -31.27 -52.53 -8.91
N GLY A 42 -30.55 -53.31 -8.09
CA GLY A 42 -29.35 -52.90 -7.41
C GLY A 42 -28.10 -52.90 -8.31
N VAL A 43 -27.20 -52.00 -8.02
CA VAL A 43 -25.78 -52.15 -8.33
C VAL A 43 -25.04 -51.82 -7.03
N GLY A 44 -24.25 -52.79 -6.55
CA GLY A 44 -23.59 -52.73 -5.27
C GLY A 44 -22.47 -51.69 -5.22
N MET A 45 -22.37 -51.03 -4.10
CA MET A 45 -21.16 -50.34 -3.65
C MET A 45 -20.34 -51.28 -2.75
N PRO A 46 -19.01 -51.26 -2.85
CA PRO A 46 -18.17 -52.02 -1.93
C PRO A 46 -18.08 -51.34 -0.55
N ASP A 47 -18.01 -52.21 0.46
CA ASP A 47 -17.95 -51.91 1.89
C ASP A 47 -16.84 -50.92 2.27
N ALA A 48 -17.22 -49.85 2.96
CA ALA A 48 -16.30 -49.00 3.70
C ALA A 48 -15.96 -49.67 5.06
N GLN A 49 -14.73 -50.07 5.25
CA GLN A 49 -14.21 -50.48 6.54
C GLN A 49 -14.10 -49.27 7.49
N PRO A 50 -14.36 -49.42 8.78
CA PRO A 50 -14.22 -48.35 9.74
C PRO A 50 -12.76 -48.06 10.06
N VAL A 51 -12.34 -46.81 9.83
CA VAL A 51 -11.03 -46.31 10.23
C VAL A 51 -11.02 -46.16 11.76
N SER A 52 -10.20 -46.96 12.42
CA SER A 52 -9.87 -46.94 13.83
C SER A 52 -9.31 -45.56 14.22
N SER A 53 -10.00 -44.87 15.14
CA SER A 53 -9.50 -43.68 15.81
C SER A 53 -8.46 -44.05 16.86
N ALA A 54 -7.17 -43.87 16.52
CA ALA A 54 -6.10 -43.91 17.50
C ALA A 54 -5.96 -42.51 18.15
N PRO A 55 -5.79 -42.41 19.49
CA PRO A 55 -5.61 -41.13 20.14
C PRO A 55 -4.22 -40.54 19.82
N LEU A 56 -4.19 -39.27 19.44
CA LEU A 56 -2.96 -38.48 19.31
C LEU A 56 -2.29 -38.38 20.69
N LEU A 57 -1.25 -39.18 20.88
CA LEU A 57 -0.31 -39.02 21.97
C LEU A 57 0.45 -37.70 21.79
N LEU A 58 0.20 -36.74 22.64
CA LEU A 58 1.03 -35.57 22.87
C LEU A 58 2.43 -36.06 23.29
N GLN A 59 3.39 -35.95 22.37
CA GLN A 59 4.79 -36.16 22.71
C GLN A 59 5.27 -34.99 23.58
N PRO A 60 5.98 -35.24 24.69
CA PRO A 60 6.52 -34.18 25.54
C PRO A 60 7.65 -33.44 24.77
N ILE A 61 7.61 -32.12 24.87
CA ILE A 61 8.66 -31.22 24.38
C ILE A 61 9.98 -31.63 25.02
N ILE A 62 10.92 -32.12 24.24
CA ILE A 62 12.28 -32.46 24.68
C ILE A 62 12.99 -31.13 25.00
N PRO A 63 13.46 -30.88 26.23
CA PRO A 63 14.28 -29.72 26.52
C PRO A 63 15.65 -29.91 25.85
N CYS A 64 16.06 -28.96 24.97
CA CYS A 64 17.42 -28.85 24.46
C CYS A 64 18.41 -28.69 25.64
N ARG A 65 19.04 -29.77 26.05
CA ARG A 65 20.26 -29.74 26.87
C ARG A 65 21.46 -29.58 25.95
N GLY A 66 22.17 -28.46 26.11
CA GLY A 66 23.51 -28.32 25.57
C GLY A 66 23.78 -26.97 24.93
N MET A 67 23.82 -25.90 25.70
CA MET A 67 24.65 -24.69 25.55
C MET A 67 24.46 -23.80 26.77
N ALA A 68 24.84 -24.33 27.92
CA ALA A 68 24.97 -23.57 29.15
C ALA A 68 26.46 -23.55 29.52
N SER A 69 27.14 -22.49 29.13
CA SER A 69 28.23 -21.85 29.86
C SER A 69 28.92 -20.84 28.93
N ILE A 70 28.57 -19.62 29.04
CA ILE A 70 29.28 -18.33 28.82
C ILE A 70 28.22 -17.19 28.60
N ARG A 71 26.99 -17.30 29.11
CA ARG A 71 26.03 -16.18 29.07
C ARG A 71 25.39 -15.84 30.42
N SER A 72 25.89 -16.36 31.54
CA SER A 72 25.22 -16.16 32.83
C SER A 72 25.47 -14.79 33.46
N ASP A 73 26.60 -14.13 33.16
CA ASP A 73 26.96 -12.89 33.88
C ASP A 73 26.45 -11.61 33.19
N ALA A 74 26.31 -11.59 31.86
CA ALA A 74 25.75 -10.44 31.15
C ALA A 74 24.21 -10.38 31.23
N ALA A 75 23.52 -11.54 31.26
CA ALA A 75 22.06 -11.59 31.40
C ALA A 75 21.61 -11.31 32.85
N ALA A 76 22.41 -11.70 33.86
CA ALA A 76 22.15 -11.38 35.26
C ALA A 76 22.37 -9.89 35.57
N ALA A 77 23.37 -9.26 34.95
CA ALA A 77 23.60 -7.83 35.05
C ALA A 77 22.51 -6.98 34.36
N ALA A 78 21.97 -7.44 33.25
CA ALA A 78 20.85 -6.79 32.57
C ALA A 78 19.52 -6.92 33.32
N ALA A 79 19.30 -8.01 34.06
CA ALA A 79 18.11 -8.21 34.87
C ALA A 79 18.07 -7.32 36.15
N ALA A 80 19.22 -6.81 36.60
CA ALA A 80 19.33 -5.99 37.80
C ALA A 80 19.02 -4.49 37.58
N ALA A 81 18.82 -4.04 36.36
CA ALA A 81 18.70 -2.62 36.01
C ALA A 81 17.31 -2.17 35.52
N SER A 82 16.23 -2.93 35.76
CA SER A 82 14.88 -2.49 35.42
C SER A 82 14.27 -1.63 36.53
N PRO A 83 14.17 -0.30 36.37
CA PRO A 83 13.47 0.50 37.36
C PRO A 83 11.96 0.27 37.21
N ARG A 84 11.37 -0.41 38.18
CA ARG A 84 9.93 -0.47 38.44
C ARG A 84 9.08 -1.49 37.68
N GLY A 85 9.39 -2.77 37.72
CA GLY A 85 8.37 -3.83 37.54
C GLY A 85 7.71 -3.94 36.15
N LYS A 86 8.18 -3.26 35.12
CA LYS A 86 7.70 -3.43 33.73
C LYS A 86 8.38 -4.63 33.09
N VAL A 87 7.58 -5.52 32.51
CA VAL A 87 8.06 -6.70 31.77
C VAL A 87 8.73 -6.28 30.46
N LEU A 88 8.14 -5.31 29.75
CA LEU A 88 8.65 -4.80 28.46
C LEU A 88 9.20 -3.37 28.64
N THR A 89 10.47 -3.18 28.26
CA THR A 89 11.20 -1.90 28.34
C THR A 89 11.89 -1.64 27.01
N GLU A 90 12.43 -0.43 26.82
CA GLU A 90 13.18 -0.08 25.62
C GLU A 90 14.41 -1.00 25.42
N ASP A 91 15.06 -1.45 26.51
CA ASP A 91 16.25 -2.30 26.45
C ASP A 91 15.95 -3.73 25.99
N ASN A 92 14.75 -4.23 26.26
CA ASN A 92 14.37 -5.62 25.96
C ASN A 92 13.29 -5.76 24.88
N VAL A 93 12.81 -4.67 24.27
CA VAL A 93 11.94 -4.74 23.09
C VAL A 93 12.74 -5.25 21.90
N PHE A 94 12.05 -5.92 20.97
CA PHE A 94 12.67 -6.51 19.78
C PHE A 94 13.57 -5.49 19.04
N VAL A 95 14.87 -5.81 18.94
CA VAL A 95 15.91 -4.90 18.46
C VAL A 95 15.65 -4.37 17.05
N ASN A 96 15.04 -5.19 16.18
CA ASN A 96 14.75 -4.76 14.80
C ASN A 96 13.67 -3.68 14.75
N LEU A 97 12.67 -3.71 15.66
CA LEU A 97 11.68 -2.64 15.78
C LEU A 97 12.29 -1.33 16.27
N ARG A 98 13.33 -1.38 17.12
CA ARG A 98 14.06 -0.17 17.53
C ARG A 98 14.89 0.43 16.38
N LYS A 99 15.43 -0.44 15.52
CA LYS A 99 16.24 -0.02 14.35
C LYS A 99 15.39 0.44 13.17
N MET A 100 14.11 0.11 13.16
CA MET A 100 13.21 0.43 12.06
C MET A 100 12.94 1.93 12.02
N GLU A 101 13.20 2.56 10.87
CA GLU A 101 12.86 3.94 10.59
C GLU A 101 11.81 4.02 9.47
N TYR A 102 10.85 4.92 9.64
CA TYR A 102 9.81 5.16 8.64
C TYR A 102 9.62 6.66 8.42
N ALA A 103 10.41 7.24 7.51
CA ALA A 103 10.53 8.68 7.29
C ALA A 103 9.19 9.36 7.00
N VAL A 104 8.23 8.68 6.37
CA VAL A 104 6.88 9.23 6.07
C VAL A 104 6.11 9.60 7.34
N ARG A 105 6.44 9.00 8.48
CA ARG A 105 5.83 9.24 9.79
C ARG A 105 6.83 9.75 10.84
N GLY A 106 7.96 10.29 10.38
CA GLY A 106 9.08 10.74 11.19
C GLY A 106 8.85 12.06 11.94
N PRO A 107 9.91 12.59 12.60
CA PRO A 107 9.86 13.76 13.50
C PRO A 107 9.28 15.02 12.85
N LEU A 108 9.52 15.23 11.54
CA LEU A 108 8.99 16.40 10.82
C LEU A 108 7.45 16.39 10.75
N LEU A 109 6.83 15.21 10.52
CA LEU A 109 5.37 15.11 10.55
C LEU A 109 4.81 15.30 11.97
N ILE A 110 5.50 14.77 12.99
CA ILE A 110 5.10 15.00 14.40
C ILE A 110 5.07 16.49 14.68
N ARG A 111 6.13 17.21 14.30
CA ARG A 111 6.21 18.66 14.47
C ARG A 111 5.12 19.41 13.68
N ALA A 112 4.82 18.99 12.48
CA ALA A 112 3.73 19.54 11.66
C ALA A 112 2.36 19.40 12.37
N LEU A 113 2.08 18.27 12.99
CA LEU A 113 0.86 18.02 13.78
C LEU A 113 0.81 18.87 15.06
N GLU A 114 1.95 19.12 15.70
CA GLU A 114 2.04 20.05 16.84
C GLU A 114 1.71 21.48 16.41
N LEU A 115 2.29 21.95 15.30
CA LEU A 115 2.01 23.27 14.74
C LEU A 115 0.53 23.44 14.39
N GLU A 116 -0.13 22.43 13.84
CA GLU A 116 -1.59 22.48 13.63
C GLU A 116 -2.35 22.68 14.95
N LYS A 117 -1.99 21.93 16.00
CA LYS A 117 -2.60 22.08 17.32
C LYS A 117 -2.32 23.45 17.93
N GLU A 118 -1.11 23.99 17.76
CA GLU A 118 -0.74 25.34 18.20
C GLU A 118 -1.61 26.40 17.49
N LEU A 119 -1.78 26.31 16.16
CA LEU A 119 -2.65 27.22 15.39
C LEU A 119 -4.12 27.13 15.82
N GLN A 120 -4.63 25.90 16.05
CA GLN A 120 -6.00 25.70 16.55
C GLN A 120 -6.23 26.33 17.92
N LYS A 121 -5.19 26.45 18.76
CA LYS A 121 -5.21 27.14 20.06
C LYS A 121 -4.99 28.65 19.95
N GLY A 122 -4.88 29.19 18.74
CA GLY A 122 -4.72 30.60 18.49
C GLY A 122 -3.27 31.13 18.56
N ALA A 123 -2.27 30.24 18.49
CA ALA A 123 -0.88 30.66 18.42
C ALA A 123 -0.61 31.48 17.13
N LYS A 124 0.10 32.58 17.27
CA LYS A 124 0.52 33.41 16.12
C LYS A 124 1.73 32.80 15.47
N LYS A 125 1.60 32.45 14.18
CA LYS A 125 2.68 31.91 13.32
C LYS A 125 2.77 32.78 12.05
N PRO A 126 3.89 32.71 11.30
CA PRO A 126 4.02 33.43 10.03
C PRO A 126 3.11 32.87 8.91
N PHE A 127 2.42 31.79 9.17
CA PHE A 127 1.48 31.10 8.27
C PHE A 127 0.15 30.82 8.99
N LYS A 128 -0.92 30.61 8.22
CA LYS A 128 -2.28 30.40 8.74
C LYS A 128 -2.66 28.92 8.88
N GLU A 129 -2.00 28.04 8.14
CA GLU A 129 -2.27 26.58 8.11
C GLU A 129 -0.98 25.81 7.83
N VAL A 130 -0.97 24.53 8.17
CA VAL A 130 0.07 23.58 7.76
C VAL A 130 -0.36 22.88 6.48
N ILE A 131 0.49 22.92 5.45
CA ILE A 131 0.27 22.24 4.18
C ILE A 131 1.05 20.92 4.21
N LYS A 132 0.34 19.79 4.36
CA LYS A 132 0.93 18.46 4.43
C LYS A 132 1.35 17.94 3.06
N ALA A 133 2.30 18.59 2.40
CA ALA A 133 2.84 18.17 1.10
C ALA A 133 3.68 16.88 1.16
N ASN A 134 3.81 16.26 2.32
CA ASN A 134 4.52 15.02 2.58
C ASN A 134 3.66 13.77 2.35
N VAL A 135 2.32 13.87 2.41
CA VAL A 135 1.40 12.71 2.42
C VAL A 135 0.73 12.52 1.06
N GLY A 136 0.74 11.28 0.59
CA GLY A 136 0.03 10.88 -0.63
C GLY A 136 -1.42 10.49 -0.37
N ASP A 137 -2.21 11.41 0.22
CA ASP A 137 -3.63 11.22 0.53
C ASP A 137 -4.46 12.21 -0.30
N ALA A 138 -5.07 11.69 -1.37
CA ALA A 138 -5.78 12.49 -2.35
C ALA A 138 -7.03 13.16 -1.75
N HIS A 139 -7.82 12.43 -0.97
CA HIS A 139 -9.04 12.97 -0.37
C HIS A 139 -8.74 14.02 0.71
N ALA A 140 -7.70 13.83 1.52
CA ALA A 140 -7.25 14.84 2.47
C ALA A 140 -6.80 16.14 1.78
N MET A 141 -6.38 16.07 0.51
CA MET A 141 -5.99 17.20 -0.32
C MET A 141 -7.13 17.74 -1.20
N GLY A 142 -8.38 17.31 -0.95
CA GLY A 142 -9.58 17.84 -1.59
C GLY A 142 -9.97 17.18 -2.91
N GLN A 143 -9.42 16.02 -3.25
CA GLN A 143 -9.94 15.22 -4.34
C GLN A 143 -11.33 14.71 -3.98
N ARG A 144 -12.28 14.85 -4.89
CA ARG A 144 -13.62 14.28 -4.71
C ARG A 144 -13.58 12.77 -4.95
N PRO A 145 -14.28 11.97 -4.12
CA PRO A 145 -14.47 10.55 -4.39
C PRO A 145 -15.17 10.31 -5.73
N ILE A 146 -14.85 9.21 -6.38
CA ILE A 146 -15.59 8.76 -7.57
C ILE A 146 -17.00 8.31 -7.13
N THR A 147 -18.03 8.87 -7.76
CA THR A 147 -19.43 8.66 -7.35
C THR A 147 -19.82 7.19 -7.38
N PHE A 148 -19.50 6.47 -8.43
CA PHE A 148 -19.87 5.07 -8.59
C PHE A 148 -19.26 4.18 -7.49
N LEU A 149 -17.99 4.40 -7.12
CA LEU A 149 -17.36 3.70 -6.00
C LEU A 149 -18.15 3.86 -4.69
N ARG A 150 -18.60 5.09 -4.42
CA ARG A 150 -19.34 5.40 -3.20
C ARG A 150 -20.76 4.83 -3.23
N GLN A 151 -21.42 4.79 -4.38
CA GLN A 151 -22.73 4.18 -4.54
C GLN A 151 -22.67 2.68 -4.25
N VAL A 152 -21.75 1.94 -4.88
CA VAL A 152 -21.59 0.50 -4.64
C VAL A 152 -21.23 0.22 -3.17
N LEU A 153 -20.31 0.99 -2.59
CA LEU A 153 -19.93 0.82 -1.19
C LEU A 153 -21.13 1.07 -0.24
N THR A 154 -21.92 2.11 -0.49
CA THR A 154 -23.12 2.43 0.30
C THR A 154 -24.12 1.28 0.24
N LEU A 155 -24.40 0.76 -0.96
CA LEU A 155 -25.33 -0.36 -1.18
C LEU A 155 -24.83 -1.66 -0.50
N ALA A 156 -23.53 -1.91 -0.53
CA ALA A 156 -22.95 -3.07 0.13
C ALA A 156 -23.02 -2.97 1.67
N VAL A 157 -22.87 -1.76 2.24
CA VAL A 157 -22.98 -1.53 3.70
C VAL A 157 -24.43 -1.55 4.18
N SER A 158 -25.37 -1.05 3.36
CA SER A 158 -26.80 -0.96 3.68
C SER A 158 -27.63 -1.61 2.58
N PRO A 159 -27.73 -2.96 2.57
CA PRO A 159 -28.40 -3.69 1.49
C PRO A 159 -29.88 -3.35 1.28
N ASP A 160 -30.58 -2.83 2.29
CA ASP A 160 -31.96 -2.36 2.17
C ASP A 160 -32.12 -1.24 1.12
N LEU A 161 -31.03 -0.52 0.80
CA LEU A 161 -31.01 0.49 -0.26
C LEU A 161 -30.96 -0.10 -1.69
N LEU A 162 -30.81 -1.41 -1.84
CA LEU A 162 -30.86 -2.07 -3.16
C LEU A 162 -32.20 -1.89 -3.86
N ASP A 163 -33.27 -1.64 -3.12
CA ASP A 163 -34.62 -1.37 -3.68
C ASP A 163 -34.85 0.12 -3.97
N ASP A 164 -33.94 1.01 -3.52
CA ASP A 164 -34.05 2.46 -3.77
C ASP A 164 -33.76 2.78 -5.25
N LYS A 165 -34.76 3.39 -5.92
CA LYS A 165 -34.69 3.78 -7.33
C LYS A 165 -33.73 4.91 -7.64
N SER A 166 -33.21 5.59 -6.63
CA SER A 166 -32.19 6.66 -6.79
C SER A 166 -30.80 6.13 -7.15
N PHE A 167 -30.52 4.85 -6.86
CA PHE A 167 -29.26 4.23 -7.23
C PHE A 167 -29.35 3.57 -8.63
N PRO A 168 -28.32 3.72 -9.47
CA PRO A 168 -28.27 3.11 -10.79
C PRO A 168 -28.17 1.57 -10.69
N GLU A 169 -28.75 0.86 -11.65
CA GLU A 169 -28.87 -0.60 -11.59
C GLU A 169 -27.49 -1.28 -11.65
N ASP A 170 -26.55 -0.77 -12.45
CA ASP A 170 -25.19 -1.29 -12.51
C ASP A 170 -24.44 -1.20 -11.15
N ALA A 171 -24.70 -0.17 -10.34
CA ALA A 171 -24.17 -0.09 -8.97
C ALA A 171 -24.78 -1.16 -8.06
N LYS A 172 -26.10 -1.40 -8.20
CA LYS A 172 -26.81 -2.45 -7.46
C LYS A 172 -26.30 -3.84 -7.82
N GLU A 173 -26.05 -4.09 -9.10
CA GLU A 173 -25.53 -5.36 -9.59
C GLU A 173 -24.14 -5.66 -9.01
N ARG A 174 -23.21 -4.66 -8.98
CA ARG A 174 -21.89 -4.84 -8.34
C ARG A 174 -22.04 -5.12 -6.84
N ALA A 175 -22.92 -4.38 -6.15
CA ALA A 175 -23.16 -4.61 -4.73
C ALA A 175 -23.74 -6.01 -4.47
N ARG A 176 -24.73 -6.46 -5.23
CA ARG A 176 -25.31 -7.81 -5.13
C ARG A 176 -24.25 -8.89 -5.38
N CYS A 177 -23.38 -8.71 -6.39
CA CYS A 177 -22.32 -9.66 -6.70
C CYS A 177 -21.39 -9.86 -5.51
N VAL A 178 -20.87 -8.77 -4.93
CA VAL A 178 -19.97 -8.86 -3.79
C VAL A 178 -20.69 -9.39 -2.54
N LEU A 179 -21.92 -8.94 -2.26
CA LEU A 179 -22.73 -9.46 -1.15
C LEU A 179 -23.04 -10.96 -1.30
N GLY A 180 -23.25 -11.43 -2.53
CA GLY A 180 -23.39 -12.86 -2.83
C GLY A 180 -22.15 -13.68 -2.50
N GLY A 181 -20.96 -13.08 -2.58
CA GLY A 181 -19.70 -13.65 -2.15
C GLY A 181 -19.44 -13.55 -0.65
N CYS A 182 -20.23 -12.76 0.09
CA CYS A 182 -20.12 -12.63 1.53
C CYS A 182 -21.00 -13.64 2.24
N LYS A 183 -20.47 -14.31 3.28
CA LYS A 183 -21.25 -15.23 4.10
C LYS A 183 -22.42 -14.47 4.77
N GLY A 184 -23.62 -15.02 4.68
CA GLY A 184 -24.83 -14.37 5.19
C GLY A 184 -25.22 -13.07 4.45
N GLY A 185 -24.68 -12.81 3.26
CA GLY A 185 -24.98 -11.61 2.47
C GLY A 185 -24.55 -10.30 3.14
N SER A 186 -23.51 -10.32 3.95
CA SER A 186 -23.12 -9.17 4.77
C SER A 186 -21.62 -8.88 4.71
N VAL A 187 -21.25 -7.62 4.49
CA VAL A 187 -19.86 -7.13 4.56
C VAL A 187 -19.27 -7.21 5.98
N GLY A 188 -20.09 -7.48 7.00
CA GLY A 188 -19.64 -7.74 8.36
C GLY A 188 -19.16 -9.17 8.61
N SER A 189 -19.31 -10.08 7.62
CA SER A 189 -18.82 -11.46 7.72
C SER A 189 -17.36 -11.56 7.29
N TYR A 190 -16.64 -12.53 7.85
CA TYR A 190 -15.31 -12.87 7.36
C TYR A 190 -15.39 -13.44 5.93
N SER A 191 -14.54 -12.94 5.05
CA SER A 191 -14.27 -13.58 3.76
C SER A 191 -13.25 -14.70 3.89
N GLU A 192 -12.93 -15.37 2.78
CA GLU A 192 -11.75 -16.21 2.68
C GLU A 192 -10.47 -15.37 2.87
N SER A 193 -9.41 -16.01 3.32
CA SER A 193 -8.13 -15.32 3.61
C SER A 193 -7.48 -14.74 2.37
N ALA A 194 -7.62 -15.40 1.22
CA ALA A 194 -7.17 -14.86 -0.06
C ALA A 194 -8.08 -13.74 -0.61
N GLY A 195 -9.25 -13.54 -0.01
CA GLY A 195 -10.29 -12.60 -0.45
C GLY A 195 -11.47 -13.27 -1.15
N ILE A 196 -12.55 -12.51 -1.32
CA ILE A 196 -13.81 -12.95 -1.94
C ILE A 196 -13.55 -13.44 -3.36
N GLU A 197 -14.01 -14.64 -3.68
CA GLU A 197 -13.71 -15.31 -4.95
C GLU A 197 -14.16 -14.51 -6.18
N CYS A 198 -15.37 -13.94 -6.19
CA CYS A 198 -15.83 -13.14 -7.33
C CYS A 198 -14.94 -11.92 -7.55
N VAL A 199 -14.46 -11.27 -6.48
CA VAL A 199 -13.52 -10.13 -6.59
C VAL A 199 -12.19 -10.58 -7.19
N ARG A 200 -11.64 -11.72 -6.75
CA ARG A 200 -10.40 -12.28 -7.33
C ARG A 200 -10.56 -12.62 -8.82
N LYS A 201 -11.72 -13.15 -9.22
CA LYS A 201 -12.04 -13.41 -10.63
C LYS A 201 -12.10 -12.12 -11.46
N HIS A 202 -12.71 -11.07 -10.93
CA HIS A 202 -12.74 -9.76 -11.61
C HIS A 202 -11.35 -9.13 -11.69
N VAL A 203 -10.49 -9.29 -10.66
CA VAL A 203 -9.08 -8.88 -10.73
C VAL A 203 -8.35 -9.64 -11.84
N ALA A 204 -8.53 -10.96 -11.94
CA ALA A 204 -7.90 -11.75 -12.99
C ALA A 204 -8.35 -11.30 -14.39
N GLN A 205 -9.64 -11.09 -14.59
CA GLN A 205 -10.19 -10.58 -15.85
C GLN A 205 -9.64 -9.18 -16.18
N TYR A 206 -9.56 -8.28 -15.19
CA TYR A 206 -8.96 -6.95 -15.37
C TYR A 206 -7.49 -7.04 -15.83
N ILE A 207 -6.71 -7.94 -15.23
CA ILE A 207 -5.31 -8.15 -15.60
C ILE A 207 -5.21 -8.69 -17.03
N GLU A 208 -6.06 -9.65 -17.41
CA GLU A 208 -6.11 -10.17 -18.78
C GLU A 208 -6.44 -9.06 -19.80
N GLU A 209 -7.47 -8.26 -19.53
CA GLU A 209 -7.86 -7.13 -20.39
C GLU A 209 -6.72 -6.09 -20.48
N ARG A 210 -6.09 -5.73 -19.36
CA ARG A 210 -4.98 -4.78 -19.28
C ARG A 210 -3.76 -5.25 -20.09
N ASP A 211 -3.44 -6.53 -19.99
CA ASP A 211 -2.22 -7.12 -20.58
C ASP A 211 -2.44 -7.68 -21.99
N GLY A 212 -3.62 -7.40 -22.60
CA GLY A 212 -3.91 -7.74 -23.99
C GLY A 212 -4.26 -9.21 -24.23
N GLY A 213 -4.93 -9.85 -23.25
CA GLY A 213 -5.41 -11.23 -23.32
C GLY A 213 -4.44 -12.27 -22.75
N ILE A 214 -3.38 -11.84 -22.07
CA ILE A 214 -2.49 -12.76 -21.35
C ILE A 214 -3.23 -13.34 -20.15
N SER A 215 -3.38 -14.67 -20.12
CA SER A 215 -4.15 -15.39 -19.10
C SER A 215 -3.72 -15.07 -17.68
N CYS A 216 -4.71 -14.97 -16.79
CA CYS A 216 -4.52 -14.76 -15.36
C CYS A 216 -5.39 -15.74 -14.57
N ASP A 217 -4.75 -16.61 -13.79
CA ASP A 217 -5.48 -17.50 -12.89
C ASP A 217 -5.83 -16.79 -11.59
N TYR A 218 -7.13 -16.66 -11.27
CA TYR A 218 -7.60 -16.03 -10.05
C TYR A 218 -7.12 -16.73 -8.76
N HIS A 219 -6.67 -17.98 -8.82
CA HIS A 219 -6.04 -18.68 -7.69
C HIS A 219 -4.69 -18.05 -7.30
N ASN A 220 -4.04 -17.39 -8.24
CA ASN A 220 -2.80 -16.65 -8.01
C ASN A 220 -3.03 -15.21 -7.50
N ILE A 221 -4.30 -14.79 -7.35
CA ILE A 221 -4.66 -13.48 -6.82
C ILE A 221 -4.93 -13.57 -5.31
N ILE A 222 -4.26 -12.73 -4.55
CA ILE A 222 -4.50 -12.56 -3.12
C ILE A 222 -4.84 -11.11 -2.85
N LEU A 223 -6.01 -10.87 -2.23
CA LEU A 223 -6.42 -9.53 -1.77
C LEU A 223 -5.74 -9.20 -0.45
N SER A 224 -5.55 -7.91 -0.17
CA SER A 224 -4.83 -7.45 1.03
C SER A 224 -5.37 -6.12 1.57
N ASN A 225 -5.01 -5.77 2.81
CA ASN A 225 -5.34 -4.48 3.43
C ASN A 225 -4.49 -3.33 2.85
N GLY A 226 -4.56 -3.14 1.53
CA GLY A 226 -3.69 -2.28 0.73
C GLY A 226 -2.36 -2.96 0.40
N ALA A 227 -1.65 -2.44 -0.61
CA ALA A 227 -0.39 -3.02 -1.09
C ALA A 227 0.65 -3.21 0.02
N SER A 228 0.69 -2.33 1.04
CA SER A 228 1.64 -2.44 2.15
C SER A 228 1.53 -3.76 2.92
N ASP A 229 0.30 -4.24 3.13
CA ASP A 229 0.04 -5.52 3.80
C ASP A 229 0.50 -6.70 2.93
N GLY A 230 0.15 -6.68 1.64
CA GLY A 230 0.59 -7.70 0.69
C GLY A 230 2.12 -7.77 0.55
N ILE A 231 2.79 -6.62 0.41
CA ILE A 231 4.26 -6.53 0.32
C ILE A 231 4.92 -7.09 1.58
N LYS A 232 4.44 -6.74 2.78
CA LYS A 232 4.98 -7.27 4.04
C LYS A 232 4.75 -8.78 4.16
N SER A 233 3.58 -9.27 3.79
CA SER A 233 3.27 -10.70 3.80
C SER A 233 4.17 -11.49 2.85
N PHE A 234 4.47 -10.94 1.68
CA PHE A 234 5.38 -11.53 0.71
C PHE A 234 6.84 -11.51 1.20
N LEU A 235 7.35 -10.35 1.62
CA LEU A 235 8.75 -10.23 2.07
C LEU A 235 9.04 -11.08 3.32
N LYS A 236 8.04 -11.35 4.15
CA LYS A 236 8.14 -12.25 5.30
C LYS A 236 8.58 -13.68 4.91
N LEU A 237 8.26 -14.14 3.69
CA LEU A 237 8.67 -15.46 3.19
C LEU A 237 10.19 -15.62 3.08
N PHE A 238 10.92 -14.51 2.98
CA PHE A 238 12.37 -14.50 2.82
C PHE A 238 13.14 -14.34 4.14
N ASN A 239 12.45 -14.34 5.28
CA ASN A 239 13.07 -14.13 6.61
C ASN A 239 13.85 -15.36 7.13
N GLU A 240 14.33 -16.22 6.25
CA GLU A 240 15.19 -17.35 6.59
C GLU A 240 16.65 -17.03 6.31
N ARG A 241 17.52 -17.46 7.19
CA ARG A 241 18.98 -17.40 6.98
C ARG A 241 19.43 -18.68 6.28
N ILE A 242 20.05 -18.52 5.13
CA ILE A 242 20.58 -19.63 4.34
C ILE A 242 22.12 -19.61 4.46
N ASN A 243 22.72 -20.71 4.91
CA ASN A 243 24.15 -20.81 5.17
C ASN A 243 24.63 -19.67 6.10
N ASP A 244 23.87 -19.41 7.14
CA ASP A 244 24.10 -18.36 8.14
C ASP A 244 24.13 -16.90 7.61
N LYS A 245 23.69 -16.68 6.37
CA LYS A 245 23.56 -15.34 5.77
C LYS A 245 22.09 -14.95 5.63
N PRO A 246 21.75 -13.68 5.88
CA PRO A 246 20.39 -13.19 5.66
C PRO A 246 20.05 -13.18 4.17
N SER A 247 18.76 -13.30 3.84
CA SER A 247 18.28 -13.02 2.50
C SER A 247 18.43 -11.53 2.18
N GLY A 248 18.96 -11.23 0.98
CA GLY A 248 19.14 -9.88 0.45
C GLY A 248 18.01 -9.46 -0.48
N VAL A 249 17.58 -8.22 -0.37
CA VAL A 249 16.54 -7.61 -1.20
C VAL A 249 17.10 -6.36 -1.86
N LEU A 250 17.15 -6.36 -3.20
CA LEU A 250 17.54 -5.19 -3.97
C LEU A 250 16.38 -4.19 -3.98
N ILE A 251 16.63 -2.95 -3.57
CA ILE A 251 15.65 -1.86 -3.58
C ILE A 251 16.22 -0.63 -4.27
N PRO A 252 15.40 0.16 -5.00
CA PRO A 252 15.88 1.38 -5.64
C PRO A 252 16.28 2.43 -4.60
N ILE A 253 17.25 3.26 -4.94
CA ILE A 253 17.62 4.45 -4.17
C ILE A 253 17.51 5.65 -5.14
N PRO A 254 16.60 6.58 -4.85
CA PRO A 254 15.68 6.68 -3.72
C PRO A 254 14.54 5.64 -3.78
N GLN A 255 14.05 5.23 -2.60
CA GLN A 255 13.06 4.17 -2.43
C GLN A 255 11.81 4.66 -1.67
N TYR A 256 10.71 3.90 -1.74
CA TYR A 256 9.59 4.09 -0.82
C TYR A 256 9.95 3.51 0.57
N PRO A 257 9.94 4.32 1.66
CA PRO A 257 10.46 3.89 2.97
C PRO A 257 9.78 2.67 3.61
N LEU A 258 8.67 2.19 3.06
CA LEU A 258 8.06 0.91 3.46
C LEU A 258 9.05 -0.24 3.30
N TYR A 259 9.82 -0.23 2.20
CA TYR A 259 10.76 -1.32 1.90
C TYR A 259 11.87 -1.37 2.94
N SER A 260 12.63 -0.28 3.14
CA SER A 260 13.70 -0.26 4.14
C SER A 260 13.22 -0.57 5.56
N ALA A 261 12.05 -0.01 5.95
CA ALA A 261 11.43 -0.29 7.24
C ALA A 261 11.07 -1.78 7.40
N THR A 262 10.48 -2.39 6.36
CA THR A 262 10.12 -3.82 6.38
C THR A 262 11.34 -4.73 6.42
N LEU A 263 12.39 -4.40 5.64
CA LEU A 263 13.63 -5.16 5.65
C LEU A 263 14.30 -5.11 7.03
N ALA A 264 14.36 -3.93 7.64
CA ALA A 264 14.87 -3.77 9.01
C ALA A 264 14.04 -4.57 10.03
N GLU A 265 12.70 -4.49 9.96
CA GLU A 265 11.79 -5.23 10.84
C GLU A 265 12.02 -6.75 10.75
N PHE A 266 12.17 -7.29 9.55
CA PHE A 266 12.34 -8.73 9.32
C PHE A 266 13.80 -9.20 9.41
N GLY A 267 14.77 -8.30 9.55
CA GLY A 267 16.19 -8.68 9.57
C GLY A 267 16.72 -9.14 8.21
N LEU A 268 16.10 -8.69 7.12
CA LEU A 268 16.56 -8.89 5.75
C LEU A 268 17.68 -7.90 5.41
N ALA A 269 18.62 -8.29 4.56
CA ALA A 269 19.69 -7.41 4.10
C ALA A 269 19.16 -6.49 3.00
N GLN A 270 19.33 -5.18 3.19
CA GLN A 270 19.05 -4.19 2.18
C GLN A 270 20.21 -4.08 1.19
N ILE A 271 19.93 -4.18 -0.10
CA ILE A 271 20.87 -3.99 -1.20
C ILE A 271 20.37 -2.79 -2.03
N GLY A 272 20.98 -1.62 -1.83
CA GLY A 272 20.58 -0.41 -2.52
C GLY A 272 21.18 -0.32 -3.92
N TYR A 273 20.33 -0.05 -4.94
CA TYR A 273 20.79 0.33 -6.27
C TYR A 273 20.28 1.74 -6.60
N TYR A 274 21.19 2.60 -7.09
CA TYR A 274 20.86 3.98 -7.39
C TYR A 274 20.15 4.13 -8.74
N LEU A 275 19.09 4.93 -8.75
CA LEU A 275 18.47 5.39 -10.00
C LEU A 275 19.27 6.58 -10.54
N ASP A 276 19.43 6.65 -11.87
CA ASP A 276 20.18 7.72 -12.54
C ASP A 276 19.33 8.99 -12.67
N GLU A 277 19.56 9.95 -11.76
CA GLU A 277 18.83 11.22 -11.73
C GLU A 277 19.04 12.03 -13.00
N ASP A 278 20.25 12.05 -13.54
CA ASP A 278 20.58 12.85 -14.72
C ASP A 278 19.94 12.29 -16.01
N ASN A 279 19.57 11.00 -15.98
CA ASN A 279 18.83 10.32 -17.04
C ASN A 279 17.39 10.00 -16.62
N LYS A 280 16.66 10.99 -16.07
CA LYS A 280 15.25 10.90 -15.68
C LYS A 280 14.92 9.74 -14.72
N TRP A 281 15.83 9.45 -13.80
CA TRP A 281 15.71 8.36 -12.83
C TRP A 281 15.62 6.97 -13.49
N SER A 282 16.34 6.78 -14.61
CA SER A 282 16.41 5.47 -15.26
C SER A 282 17.05 4.42 -14.36
N LEU A 283 16.69 3.15 -14.64
CA LEU A 283 17.31 2.01 -13.98
C LEU A 283 18.40 1.44 -14.89
N GLU A 284 19.65 1.55 -14.44
CA GLU A 284 20.82 1.08 -15.17
C GLU A 284 21.28 -0.30 -14.70
N ILE A 285 21.51 -1.22 -15.64
CA ILE A 285 21.91 -2.61 -15.30
C ILE A 285 23.29 -2.66 -14.66
N SER A 286 24.21 -1.78 -15.06
CA SER A 286 25.53 -1.65 -14.46
C SER A 286 25.46 -1.36 -12.96
N GLU A 287 24.48 -0.57 -12.54
CA GLU A 287 24.26 -0.25 -11.13
C GLU A 287 23.70 -1.44 -10.34
N LEU A 288 22.84 -2.24 -10.95
CA LEU A 288 22.39 -3.50 -10.33
C LEU A 288 23.56 -4.50 -10.15
N GLU A 289 24.46 -4.60 -11.14
CA GLU A 289 25.67 -5.45 -11.03
C GLU A 289 26.59 -4.92 -9.93
N ARG A 290 26.82 -3.60 -9.85
CA ARG A 290 27.61 -2.97 -8.77
C ARG A 290 27.03 -3.32 -7.39
N ALA A 291 25.71 -3.18 -7.24
CA ALA A 291 25.02 -3.42 -5.97
C ALA A 291 25.16 -4.89 -5.52
N LEU A 292 25.13 -5.86 -6.44
CA LEU A 292 25.35 -7.26 -6.13
C LEU A 292 26.81 -7.56 -5.74
N GLU A 293 27.77 -6.97 -6.44
CA GLU A 293 29.19 -7.19 -6.13
C GLU A 293 29.56 -6.61 -4.75
N GLU A 294 28.99 -5.45 -4.38
CA GLU A 294 29.23 -4.82 -3.08
C GLU A 294 28.83 -5.72 -1.90
N VAL A 295 27.77 -6.50 -2.04
CA VAL A 295 27.26 -7.37 -0.97
C VAL A 295 27.74 -8.81 -1.06
N LYS A 296 28.64 -9.10 -1.99
CA LYS A 296 29.16 -10.45 -2.21
C LYS A 296 29.73 -11.05 -0.92
N GLY A 297 29.22 -12.21 -0.57
CA GLY A 297 29.63 -12.92 0.64
C GLY A 297 28.95 -12.43 1.95
N THR A 298 28.21 -11.33 1.96
CA THR A 298 27.58 -10.78 3.16
C THR A 298 26.12 -11.24 3.32
N CYS A 299 25.38 -11.39 2.24
CA CYS A 299 24.01 -11.87 2.22
C CYS A 299 23.75 -12.75 1.00
N ASN A 300 22.54 -13.30 0.92
CA ASN A 300 22.05 -14.07 -0.23
C ASN A 300 21.03 -13.22 -0.99
N PRO A 301 21.37 -12.55 -2.11
CA PRO A 301 20.41 -11.81 -2.91
C PRO A 301 19.32 -12.74 -3.44
N ARG A 302 18.03 -12.40 -3.19
CA ARG A 302 16.89 -13.25 -3.56
C ARG A 302 15.75 -12.51 -4.21
N VAL A 303 15.60 -11.21 -3.96
CA VAL A 303 14.48 -10.41 -4.45
C VAL A 303 15.00 -9.13 -5.09
N LEU A 304 14.43 -8.78 -6.24
CA LEU A 304 14.60 -7.47 -6.89
C LEU A 304 13.26 -6.73 -6.86
N VAL A 305 13.22 -5.62 -6.13
CA VAL A 305 12.06 -4.73 -6.05
C VAL A 305 12.17 -3.66 -7.12
N VAL A 306 11.12 -3.48 -7.91
CA VAL A 306 10.98 -2.38 -8.88
C VAL A 306 9.67 -1.65 -8.62
N ILE A 307 9.71 -0.31 -8.54
CA ILE A 307 8.53 0.55 -8.37
C ILE A 307 8.27 1.27 -9.68
N ASN A 308 7.18 0.94 -10.36
CA ASN A 308 6.86 1.49 -11.69
C ASN A 308 5.36 1.79 -11.86
N PRO A 309 4.97 3.07 -12.01
CA PRO A 309 5.75 4.31 -11.89
C PRO A 309 6.37 4.55 -10.52
N GLY A 310 7.48 5.29 -10.48
CA GLY A 310 8.35 5.43 -9.32
C GLY A 310 7.81 6.30 -8.18
N ASN A 311 8.09 5.90 -6.94
CA ASN A 311 7.94 6.70 -5.73
C ASN A 311 9.29 6.68 -4.98
N PRO A 312 9.96 7.83 -4.81
CA PRO A 312 9.45 9.22 -4.90
C PRO A 312 9.63 9.91 -6.26
N THR A 313 10.26 9.31 -7.22
CA THR A 313 10.93 9.93 -8.38
C THR A 313 10.01 10.21 -9.59
N GLY A 314 8.88 9.49 -9.71
CA GLY A 314 7.89 9.71 -10.76
C GLY A 314 8.28 9.20 -12.15
N GLN A 315 9.39 8.46 -12.29
CA GLN A 315 9.77 7.87 -13.59
C GLN A 315 8.76 6.79 -14.02
N VAL A 316 8.67 6.59 -15.32
CA VAL A 316 7.94 5.48 -15.95
C VAL A 316 8.93 4.68 -16.78
N LEU A 317 9.09 3.40 -16.46
CA LEU A 317 10.03 2.54 -17.17
C LEU A 317 9.54 2.25 -18.58
N THR A 318 10.44 2.36 -19.54
CA THR A 318 10.18 1.91 -20.91
C THR A 318 10.11 0.38 -20.97
N ARG A 319 9.44 -0.15 -21.99
CA ARG A 319 9.45 -1.60 -22.23
C ARG A 319 10.88 -2.16 -22.25
N LYS A 320 11.82 -1.45 -22.89
CA LYS A 320 13.23 -1.85 -22.99
C LYS A 320 13.92 -1.92 -21.62
N ASN A 321 13.65 -0.95 -20.73
CA ASN A 321 14.16 -1.01 -19.36
C ASN A 321 13.63 -2.27 -18.63
N ILE A 322 12.32 -2.54 -18.73
CA ILE A 322 11.69 -3.70 -18.11
C ILE A 322 12.30 -5.01 -18.63
N GLU A 323 12.49 -5.14 -19.96
CA GLU A 323 13.16 -6.31 -20.56
C GLU A 323 14.59 -6.51 -20.01
N ASN A 324 15.35 -5.42 -19.85
CA ASN A 324 16.72 -5.50 -19.31
C ASN A 324 16.72 -5.95 -17.84
N VAL A 325 15.77 -5.42 -17.04
CA VAL A 325 15.58 -5.84 -15.63
C VAL A 325 15.21 -7.32 -15.54
N ILE A 326 14.32 -7.80 -16.40
CA ILE A 326 13.92 -9.22 -16.44
C ILE A 326 15.13 -10.10 -16.78
N ARG A 327 15.94 -9.73 -17.80
CA ARG A 327 17.17 -10.47 -18.15
C ARG A 327 18.17 -10.51 -16.98
N PHE A 328 18.34 -9.39 -16.28
CA PHE A 328 19.20 -9.32 -15.11
C PHE A 328 18.68 -10.22 -13.98
N ALA A 329 17.40 -10.14 -13.65
CA ALA A 329 16.80 -10.97 -12.60
C ALA A 329 16.91 -12.46 -12.92
N GLN A 330 16.69 -12.85 -14.18
CA GLN A 330 16.87 -14.23 -14.64
C GLN A 330 18.32 -14.70 -14.50
N LYS A 331 19.29 -13.89 -14.95
CA LYS A 331 20.74 -14.18 -14.84
C LYS A 331 21.16 -14.46 -13.40
N HIS A 332 20.61 -13.71 -12.45
CA HIS A 332 20.99 -13.77 -11.04
C HIS A 332 20.01 -14.55 -10.15
N HIS A 333 19.03 -15.25 -10.73
CA HIS A 333 18.01 -16.05 -10.03
C HIS A 333 17.27 -15.25 -8.94
N LEU A 334 16.80 -14.04 -9.29
CA LEU A 334 16.08 -13.16 -8.39
C LEU A 334 14.57 -13.27 -8.62
N PHE A 335 13.80 -13.37 -7.52
CA PHE A 335 12.36 -13.18 -7.54
C PHE A 335 12.03 -11.72 -7.83
N LEU A 336 11.18 -11.44 -8.82
CA LEU A 336 10.76 -10.07 -9.15
C LEU A 336 9.60 -9.63 -8.25
N LEU A 337 9.73 -8.48 -7.60
CA LEU A 337 8.64 -7.77 -6.95
C LEU A 337 8.37 -6.48 -7.72
N ALA A 338 7.22 -6.41 -8.40
CA ALA A 338 6.77 -5.23 -9.14
C ALA A 338 5.71 -4.47 -8.34
N ASP A 339 6.09 -3.31 -7.79
CA ASP A 339 5.16 -2.38 -7.16
C ASP A 339 4.56 -1.48 -8.25
N GLU A 340 3.37 -1.85 -8.73
CA GLU A 340 2.68 -1.25 -9.88
C GLU A 340 1.46 -0.40 -9.45
N VAL A 341 1.46 0.09 -8.19
CA VAL A 341 0.32 0.82 -7.60
C VAL A 341 -0.02 2.14 -8.30
N TYR A 342 0.89 2.69 -9.10
CA TYR A 342 0.69 3.94 -9.87
C TYR A 342 0.39 3.71 -11.35
N GLN A 343 0.00 2.50 -11.78
CA GLN A 343 -0.22 2.16 -13.20
C GLN A 343 -1.19 3.10 -13.93
N ASP A 344 -2.17 3.70 -13.24
CA ASP A 344 -3.10 4.70 -13.82
C ASP A 344 -2.54 6.13 -13.86
N ASN A 345 -1.41 6.38 -13.17
CA ASN A 345 -0.83 7.72 -13.03
C ASN A 345 0.32 7.91 -14.03
N ILE A 346 0.00 8.05 -15.30
CA ILE A 346 0.92 8.37 -16.39
C ILE A 346 0.51 9.72 -16.98
N TYR A 347 1.43 10.66 -17.06
CA TYR A 347 1.18 12.04 -17.47
C TYR A 347 1.92 12.43 -18.74
N ASP A 348 3.10 11.84 -18.96
CA ASP A 348 3.90 12.05 -20.16
C ASP A 348 3.28 11.33 -21.36
N LYS A 349 3.18 12.04 -22.50
CA LYS A 349 2.54 11.52 -23.72
C LYS A 349 3.33 10.41 -24.41
N ASP A 350 4.63 10.40 -24.20
CA ASP A 350 5.56 9.45 -24.82
C ASP A 350 5.79 8.23 -23.91
N SER A 351 5.17 8.22 -22.72
CA SER A 351 5.26 7.14 -21.75
C SER A 351 3.99 6.29 -21.73
N ALA A 352 4.15 4.99 -21.54
CA ALA A 352 3.06 4.05 -21.35
C ALA A 352 3.37 3.08 -20.22
N PHE A 353 2.34 2.66 -19.49
CA PHE A 353 2.49 1.59 -18.52
C PHE A 353 2.63 0.24 -19.23
N HIS A 354 3.68 -0.49 -18.89
CA HIS A 354 3.88 -1.87 -19.28
C HIS A 354 4.00 -2.70 -18.00
N SER A 355 3.11 -3.67 -17.78
CA SER A 355 3.23 -4.56 -16.63
C SER A 355 4.44 -5.47 -16.79
N PHE A 356 5.11 -5.80 -15.69
CA PHE A 356 6.21 -6.78 -15.69
C PHE A 356 5.73 -8.15 -16.18
N LYS A 357 4.52 -8.58 -15.78
CA LYS A 357 3.91 -9.82 -16.27
C LYS A 357 3.81 -9.86 -17.79
N LYS A 358 3.23 -8.80 -18.40
CA LYS A 358 3.09 -8.73 -19.85
C LYS A 358 4.42 -8.86 -20.55
N VAL A 359 5.39 -8.03 -20.17
CA VAL A 359 6.72 -8.02 -20.82
C VAL A 359 7.41 -9.37 -20.64
N MET A 360 7.39 -9.93 -19.43
CA MET A 360 7.98 -11.22 -19.10
C MET A 360 7.39 -12.36 -19.94
N THR A 361 6.06 -12.37 -20.10
CA THR A 361 5.35 -13.37 -20.92
C THR A 361 5.68 -13.23 -22.41
N GLU A 362 5.68 -12.01 -22.94
CA GLU A 362 5.98 -11.72 -24.35
C GLU A 362 7.45 -11.98 -24.72
N MET A 363 8.37 -11.96 -23.75
CA MET A 363 9.78 -12.35 -23.97
C MET A 363 9.96 -13.84 -24.20
N GLY A 364 8.96 -14.67 -23.84
CA GLY A 364 9.05 -16.13 -23.99
C GLY A 364 9.99 -16.79 -22.98
N GLU A 365 10.24 -18.09 -23.13
CA GLU A 365 11.15 -18.84 -22.26
C GLU A 365 12.61 -18.40 -22.45
N PRO A 366 13.43 -18.36 -21.37
CA PRO A 366 13.11 -18.77 -20.00
C PRO A 366 12.38 -17.70 -19.18
N TYR A 367 12.23 -16.48 -19.68
CA TYR A 367 11.73 -15.34 -18.92
C TYR A 367 10.27 -15.50 -18.49
N SER A 368 9.41 -16.06 -19.35
CA SER A 368 8.00 -16.32 -19.03
C SER A 368 7.79 -17.34 -17.91
N LYS A 369 8.85 -18.03 -17.47
CA LYS A 369 8.82 -18.99 -16.36
C LYS A 369 9.40 -18.42 -15.04
N MET A 370 9.84 -17.18 -15.04
CA MET A 370 10.36 -16.55 -13.82
C MET A 370 9.25 -16.26 -12.81
N GLU A 371 9.64 -16.18 -11.55
CA GLU A 371 8.73 -15.84 -10.45
C GLU A 371 8.54 -14.34 -10.36
N LEU A 372 7.28 -13.90 -10.22
CA LEU A 372 6.90 -12.50 -10.10
C LEU A 372 5.79 -12.33 -9.05
N ALA A 373 5.89 -11.30 -8.23
CA ALA A 373 4.80 -10.77 -7.42
C ALA A 373 4.49 -9.32 -7.86
N SER A 374 3.32 -9.08 -8.44
CA SER A 374 2.86 -7.76 -8.88
C SER A 374 1.80 -7.21 -7.91
N PHE A 375 1.95 -5.96 -7.48
CA PHE A 375 1.11 -5.33 -6.46
C PHE A 375 0.32 -4.14 -7.00
N MET A 376 -0.95 -4.06 -6.59
CA MET A 376 -1.87 -2.95 -6.88
C MET A 376 -2.62 -2.50 -5.63
N SER A 377 -3.13 -1.26 -5.63
CA SER A 377 -3.87 -0.68 -4.51
C SER A 377 -4.93 0.32 -4.97
N ILE A 378 -6.06 0.37 -4.25
CA ILE A 378 -7.09 1.42 -4.42
C ILE A 378 -6.66 2.79 -3.86
N SER A 379 -5.50 2.84 -3.17
CA SER A 379 -5.02 4.08 -2.51
C SER A 379 -4.48 5.11 -3.50
N LYS A 380 -4.20 4.73 -4.73
CA LYS A 380 -3.53 5.53 -5.76
C LYS A 380 -4.42 5.66 -7.00
N GLY A 381 -3.83 5.93 -8.15
CA GLY A 381 -4.58 6.10 -9.39
C GLY A 381 -5.50 7.32 -9.35
N TYR A 382 -6.66 7.18 -9.92
CA TYR A 382 -7.74 8.17 -9.87
C TYR A 382 -8.67 7.96 -8.65
N MET A 383 -8.60 6.82 -7.98
CA MET A 383 -9.44 6.44 -6.85
C MET A 383 -9.10 7.23 -5.59
N GLY A 384 -7.84 7.16 -5.15
CA GLY A 384 -7.38 7.86 -3.96
C GLY A 384 -7.97 7.36 -2.64
N GLU A 385 -8.55 6.17 -2.60
CA GLU A 385 -9.25 5.60 -1.43
C GLU A 385 -8.30 5.03 -0.38
N CYS A 386 -7.37 5.88 0.09
CA CYS A 386 -6.29 5.48 0.99
C CYS A 386 -6.77 4.85 2.30
N GLY A 387 -7.87 5.35 2.86
CA GLY A 387 -8.38 4.96 4.19
C GLY A 387 -9.16 3.65 4.19
N ILE A 388 -9.71 3.23 3.05
CA ILE A 388 -10.56 2.02 2.94
C ILE A 388 -9.72 0.73 2.96
N ARG A 389 -8.44 0.81 2.61
CA ARG A 389 -7.46 -0.28 2.70
C ARG A 389 -7.77 -1.49 1.81
N GLY A 390 -7.72 -1.31 0.50
CA GLY A 390 -7.82 -2.40 -0.47
C GLY A 390 -6.57 -2.49 -1.34
N GLY A 391 -6.18 -3.72 -1.68
CA GLY A 391 -5.09 -4.03 -2.60
C GLY A 391 -5.17 -5.47 -3.06
N TYR A 392 -4.40 -5.81 -4.09
CA TYR A 392 -4.17 -7.20 -4.49
C TYR A 392 -2.70 -7.42 -4.84
N ALA A 393 -2.30 -8.68 -4.80
CA ALA A 393 -1.09 -9.17 -5.42
C ALA A 393 -1.44 -10.29 -6.40
N GLU A 394 -0.77 -10.33 -7.56
CA GLU A 394 -0.72 -11.48 -8.46
C GLU A 394 0.63 -12.17 -8.28
N TYR A 395 0.62 -13.47 -7.99
CA TYR A 395 1.82 -14.30 -7.86
C TYR A 395 1.96 -15.20 -9.08
N VAL A 396 2.87 -14.85 -9.97
CA VAL A 396 3.11 -15.58 -11.22
C VAL A 396 4.24 -16.59 -11.02
N ASN A 397 4.01 -17.83 -11.42
CA ASN A 397 4.97 -18.95 -11.36
C ASN A 397 5.56 -19.22 -9.96
N MET A 398 4.94 -18.76 -8.89
CA MET A 398 5.37 -19.09 -7.53
C MET A 398 5.24 -20.60 -7.30
N ASP A 399 6.21 -21.19 -6.61
CA ASP A 399 6.15 -22.60 -6.20
C ASP A 399 4.84 -22.88 -5.44
N PRO A 400 4.05 -23.91 -5.83
CA PRO A 400 2.77 -24.21 -5.20
C PRO A 400 2.85 -24.49 -3.68
N GLU A 401 3.94 -25.08 -3.21
CA GLU A 401 4.12 -25.34 -1.77
C GLU A 401 4.43 -24.04 -1.02
N VAL A 402 5.20 -23.12 -1.63
CA VAL A 402 5.42 -21.77 -1.08
C VAL A 402 4.12 -20.97 -1.07
N MET A 403 3.28 -21.08 -2.11
CA MET A 403 1.94 -20.47 -2.12
C MET A 403 1.09 -20.97 -0.96
N LYS A 404 1.11 -22.26 -0.64
CA LYS A 404 0.40 -22.81 0.52
C LYS A 404 0.93 -22.23 1.84
N VAL A 405 2.24 -22.04 1.96
CA VAL A 405 2.85 -21.40 3.14
C VAL A 405 2.40 -19.95 3.27
N LEU A 406 2.37 -19.19 2.16
CA LEU A 406 1.87 -17.82 2.13
C LEU A 406 0.39 -17.77 2.57
N LEU A 407 -0.47 -18.60 1.98
CA LEU A 407 -1.90 -18.70 2.32
C LEU A 407 -2.09 -19.06 3.81
N LYS A 408 -1.31 -20.00 4.34
CA LYS A 408 -1.31 -20.34 5.77
C LYS A 408 -0.92 -19.13 6.64
N SER A 409 0.13 -18.38 6.23
CA SER A 409 0.58 -17.20 6.98
C SER A 409 -0.49 -16.10 7.01
N ILE A 410 -1.14 -15.79 5.88
CA ILE A 410 -2.20 -14.77 5.83
C ILE A 410 -3.47 -15.24 6.52
N SER A 411 -3.77 -16.54 6.56
CA SER A 411 -4.96 -17.07 7.24
C SER A 411 -4.94 -16.81 8.75
N ALA A 412 -3.76 -16.69 9.33
CA ALA A 412 -3.61 -16.29 10.74
C ALA A 412 -4.04 -14.82 11.00
N MET A 413 -4.16 -14.00 9.95
CA MET A 413 -4.70 -12.64 10.01
C MET A 413 -6.19 -12.56 9.63
N LEU A 414 -6.84 -13.71 9.43
CA LEU A 414 -8.23 -13.93 9.03
C LEU A 414 -8.48 -13.55 7.55
N CYS A 415 -8.85 -12.32 7.25
CA CYS A 415 -9.12 -11.87 5.90
C CYS A 415 -8.82 -10.37 5.73
N PRO A 416 -8.67 -9.89 4.50
CA PRO A 416 -8.65 -8.45 4.22
C PRO A 416 -9.98 -7.80 4.57
N THR A 417 -9.98 -6.48 4.82
CA THR A 417 -11.23 -5.74 5.05
C THR A 417 -12.19 -5.91 3.88
N VAL A 418 -13.42 -6.35 4.17
CA VAL A 418 -14.42 -6.60 3.13
C VAL A 418 -14.79 -5.29 2.41
N LEU A 419 -14.80 -4.15 3.10
CA LEU A 419 -15.02 -2.84 2.45
C LEU A 419 -13.91 -2.49 1.45
N GLY A 420 -12.66 -2.83 1.76
CA GLY A 420 -11.55 -2.70 0.82
C GLY A 420 -11.72 -3.59 -0.41
N GLN A 421 -12.25 -4.79 -0.23
CA GLN A 421 -12.55 -5.72 -1.32
C GLN A 421 -13.71 -5.22 -2.19
N VAL A 422 -14.78 -4.65 -1.61
CA VAL A 422 -15.89 -4.00 -2.36
C VAL A 422 -15.35 -2.91 -3.28
N VAL A 423 -14.49 -2.02 -2.75
CA VAL A 423 -13.94 -0.92 -3.56
C VAL A 423 -12.96 -1.46 -4.60
N MET A 424 -12.17 -2.50 -4.28
CA MET A 424 -11.29 -3.15 -5.25
C MET A 424 -12.10 -3.75 -6.40
N ASP A 425 -13.23 -4.40 -6.12
CA ASP A 425 -14.11 -4.95 -7.14
C ASP A 425 -14.56 -3.88 -8.15
N VAL A 426 -15.01 -2.74 -7.65
CA VAL A 426 -15.45 -1.62 -8.50
C VAL A 426 -14.31 -1.05 -9.36
N VAL A 427 -13.08 -1.04 -8.84
CA VAL A 427 -11.91 -0.54 -9.58
C VAL A 427 -11.56 -1.45 -10.75
N VAL A 428 -11.63 -2.77 -10.55
CA VAL A 428 -11.29 -3.77 -11.58
C VAL A 428 -12.46 -4.17 -12.45
N ASN A 429 -13.69 -3.90 -12.02
CA ASN A 429 -14.95 -4.12 -12.75
C ASN A 429 -15.77 -2.82 -12.83
N PRO A 430 -15.19 -1.75 -13.46
CA PRO A 430 -15.86 -0.45 -13.58
C PRO A 430 -17.10 -0.52 -14.50
N PRO A 431 -17.92 0.54 -14.54
CA PRO A 431 -19.05 0.61 -15.46
C PRO A 431 -18.62 0.39 -16.91
N ARG A 432 -19.42 -0.43 -17.64
CA ARG A 432 -19.23 -0.75 -19.07
C ARG A 432 -19.95 0.28 -19.96
N PRO A 433 -19.59 0.42 -21.25
CA PRO A 433 -20.13 1.47 -22.15
C PRO A 433 -21.66 1.58 -22.20
N ASN A 434 -22.38 0.48 -22.02
CA ASN A 434 -23.84 0.43 -22.08
C ASN A 434 -24.55 0.59 -20.72
N GLU A 435 -23.79 0.77 -19.64
CA GLU A 435 -24.32 0.86 -18.28
C GLU A 435 -24.63 2.32 -17.90
N PRO A 436 -25.62 2.56 -17.04
CA PRO A 436 -26.10 3.89 -16.67
C PRO A 436 -25.00 4.81 -16.11
N SER A 437 -24.09 4.27 -15.31
CA SER A 437 -23.03 5.04 -14.64
C SER A 437 -21.82 5.34 -15.51
N TYR A 438 -21.69 4.73 -16.69
CA TYR A 438 -20.48 4.80 -17.51
C TYR A 438 -20.01 6.21 -17.84
N GLN A 439 -20.91 7.07 -18.32
CA GLN A 439 -20.55 8.41 -18.76
C GLN A 439 -20.03 9.28 -17.61
N GLN A 440 -20.71 9.22 -16.46
CA GLN A 440 -20.30 9.95 -15.27
C GLN A 440 -18.97 9.44 -14.74
N PHE A 441 -18.81 8.12 -14.61
CA PHE A 441 -17.57 7.50 -14.17
C PHE A 441 -16.38 7.90 -15.04
N GLN A 442 -16.52 7.82 -16.36
CA GLN A 442 -15.46 8.19 -17.30
C GLN A 442 -15.10 9.69 -17.22
N LYS A 443 -16.11 10.55 -17.03
CA LYS A 443 -15.89 11.99 -16.83
C LYS A 443 -15.07 12.24 -15.57
N GLU A 444 -15.48 11.70 -14.42
CA GLU A 444 -14.81 11.86 -13.14
C GLU A 444 -13.37 11.31 -13.17
N LYS A 445 -13.15 10.12 -13.76
CA LYS A 445 -11.84 9.52 -13.95
C LYS A 445 -10.93 10.42 -14.79
N LYS A 446 -11.40 10.86 -15.96
CA LYS A 446 -10.62 11.71 -16.87
C LYS A 446 -10.31 13.09 -16.27
N GLU A 447 -11.25 13.71 -15.59
CA GLU A 447 -11.06 15.00 -14.93
C GLU A 447 -10.01 14.90 -13.80
N THR A 448 -10.06 13.84 -13.00
CA THR A 448 -9.09 13.59 -11.93
C THR A 448 -7.67 13.42 -12.49
N LEU A 449 -7.49 12.54 -13.48
CA LEU A 449 -6.18 12.29 -14.08
C LEU A 449 -5.63 13.51 -14.79
N ARG A 450 -6.47 14.25 -15.55
CA ARG A 450 -6.08 15.51 -16.20
C ARG A 450 -5.63 16.55 -15.16
N SER A 451 -6.39 16.71 -14.07
CA SER A 451 -6.04 17.64 -13.02
C SER A 451 -4.72 17.28 -12.33
N LEU A 452 -4.43 15.99 -12.14
CA LEU A 452 -3.15 15.53 -11.61
C LEU A 452 -2.00 15.84 -12.56
N ALA A 453 -2.17 15.60 -13.86
CA ALA A 453 -1.17 15.93 -14.89
C ALA A 453 -0.85 17.43 -14.93
N GLU A 454 -1.88 18.29 -14.93
CA GLU A 454 -1.71 19.75 -14.91
C GLU A 454 -0.96 20.23 -13.65
N ARG A 455 -1.28 19.66 -12.50
CA ARG A 455 -0.62 20.01 -11.23
C ARG A 455 0.81 19.50 -11.17
N SER A 456 1.09 18.33 -11.72
CA SER A 456 2.44 17.77 -11.82
C SER A 456 3.34 18.67 -12.65
N GLN A 457 2.87 19.09 -13.84
CA GLN A 457 3.61 20.02 -14.71
C GLN A 457 3.84 21.37 -14.02
N LEU A 458 2.80 21.95 -13.39
CA LEU A 458 2.90 23.22 -12.67
C LEU A 458 3.97 23.17 -11.55
N VAL A 459 4.02 22.07 -10.80
CA VAL A 459 5.02 21.92 -9.73
C VAL A 459 6.43 21.88 -10.30
N VAL A 460 6.68 21.07 -11.32
CA VAL A 460 8.01 20.92 -11.92
C VAL A 460 8.48 22.21 -12.59
N ASP A 461 7.63 22.87 -13.38
CA ASP A 461 7.96 24.14 -14.04
C ASP A 461 8.31 25.22 -13.04
N THR A 462 7.52 25.32 -11.95
CA THR A 462 7.79 26.31 -10.91
C THR A 462 9.08 26.02 -10.16
N LEU A 463 9.33 24.75 -9.76
CA LEU A 463 10.57 24.39 -9.09
C LEU A 463 11.80 24.70 -9.96
N ASN A 464 11.77 24.33 -11.23
CA ASN A 464 12.86 24.61 -12.16
C ASN A 464 13.07 26.11 -12.46
N SER A 465 12.09 26.96 -12.13
CA SER A 465 12.24 28.43 -12.21
C SER A 465 12.96 29.04 -11.00
N ILE A 466 13.17 28.27 -9.93
CA ILE A 466 13.80 28.72 -8.68
C ILE A 466 15.29 28.39 -8.73
N PRO A 467 16.21 29.37 -8.56
CA PRO A 467 17.64 29.10 -8.51
C PRO A 467 18.00 28.02 -7.48
N GLY A 468 18.86 27.09 -7.85
CA GLY A 468 19.32 26.02 -6.98
C GLY A 468 18.39 24.79 -6.89
N TYR A 469 17.23 24.80 -7.56
CA TYR A 469 16.40 23.59 -7.72
C TYR A 469 16.54 22.97 -9.10
N LYS A 470 16.48 21.64 -9.14
CA LYS A 470 16.41 20.83 -10.36
C LYS A 470 15.39 19.70 -10.15
N ALA A 471 14.36 19.65 -10.95
CA ALA A 471 13.35 18.58 -10.96
C ALA A 471 13.25 17.96 -12.35
N ASN A 472 13.20 16.63 -12.41
CA ASN A 472 12.99 15.89 -13.65
C ASN A 472 11.56 16.08 -14.19
N PRO A 473 11.31 15.90 -15.49
CA PRO A 473 9.97 15.95 -16.07
C PRO A 473 8.99 15.03 -15.36
N PRO A 474 7.73 15.46 -15.19
CA PRO A 474 6.72 14.69 -14.48
C PRO A 474 6.16 13.58 -15.36
N MET A 475 6.76 12.39 -15.34
CA MET A 475 6.31 11.26 -16.16
C MET A 475 5.08 10.56 -15.54
N GLY A 476 5.06 10.34 -14.22
CA GLY A 476 3.98 9.64 -13.56
C GLY A 476 3.95 9.77 -12.04
N ALA A 477 3.20 8.89 -11.39
CA ALA A 477 2.96 8.81 -9.94
C ALA A 477 2.27 10.06 -9.35
N MET A 478 2.53 10.41 -8.08
CA MET A 478 1.85 11.51 -7.38
C MET A 478 2.83 12.45 -6.67
N TYR A 479 4.11 12.38 -7.01
CA TYR A 479 5.18 13.07 -6.31
C TYR A 479 6.17 13.70 -7.26
N VAL A 480 6.86 14.71 -6.74
CA VAL A 480 8.06 15.29 -7.34
C VAL A 480 9.19 15.20 -6.32
N PHE A 481 10.38 14.87 -6.79
CA PHE A 481 11.58 14.68 -5.98
C PHE A 481 12.70 15.59 -6.49
N PRO A 482 12.61 16.92 -6.25
CA PRO A 482 13.59 17.87 -6.73
C PRO A 482 14.88 17.75 -5.93
N ARG A 483 16.00 17.84 -6.63
CA ARG A 483 17.31 18.14 -6.07
C ARG A 483 17.40 19.63 -5.76
N PHE A 484 18.10 19.99 -4.70
CA PHE A 484 18.37 21.39 -4.36
C PHE A 484 19.78 21.58 -3.81
N GLU A 485 20.31 22.76 -4.03
CA GLU A 485 21.64 23.16 -3.56
C GLU A 485 21.54 23.75 -2.16
N LEU A 486 22.49 23.40 -1.29
CA LEU A 486 22.64 23.97 0.04
C LEU A 486 23.95 24.72 0.17
N PRO A 487 23.93 25.97 0.68
CA PRO A 487 25.15 26.70 1.01
C PRO A 487 26.00 25.96 2.04
N PRO A 488 27.35 26.03 1.95
CA PRO A 488 28.24 25.35 2.89
C PRO A 488 27.97 25.68 4.36
N LYS A 489 27.66 26.93 4.71
CA LYS A 489 27.32 27.33 6.07
C LYS A 489 26.07 26.65 6.61
N ALA A 490 25.06 26.42 5.75
CA ALA A 490 23.86 25.67 6.14
C ALA A 490 24.17 24.20 6.43
N ILE A 491 25.06 23.59 5.63
CA ILE A 491 25.52 22.21 5.83
C ILE A 491 26.31 22.10 7.14
N GLU A 492 27.18 23.06 7.44
CA GLU A 492 27.94 23.10 8.68
C GLU A 492 27.03 23.26 9.89
N GLU A 493 26.04 24.17 9.85
CA GLU A 493 25.07 24.35 10.93
C GLU A 493 24.22 23.10 11.16
N ALA A 494 23.78 22.42 10.10
CA ALA A 494 23.05 21.17 10.22
C ALA A 494 23.88 20.10 10.92
N ARG A 495 25.12 19.90 10.50
CA ARG A 495 26.07 18.93 11.11
C ARG A 495 26.38 19.27 12.56
N ALA A 496 26.56 20.55 12.89
CA ALA A 496 26.79 21.00 14.27
C ALA A 496 25.60 20.68 15.19
N LYS A 497 24.37 20.55 14.61
CA LYS A 497 23.15 20.15 15.32
C LYS A 497 22.88 18.65 15.27
N GLY A 498 23.78 17.85 14.70
CA GLY A 498 23.60 16.40 14.51
C GLY A 498 22.44 16.05 13.56
N GLN A 499 22.16 16.91 12.59
CA GLN A 499 21.08 16.73 11.61
C GLN A 499 21.64 16.55 10.19
N GLU A 500 20.95 15.74 9.39
CA GLU A 500 21.18 15.73 7.95
C GLU A 500 20.80 17.09 7.34
N PRO A 501 21.58 17.61 6.36
CA PRO A 501 21.36 18.95 5.81
C PRO A 501 19.97 19.15 5.18
N ASP A 502 19.41 18.15 4.51
CA ASP A 502 18.07 18.18 3.94
C ASP A 502 16.97 18.14 5.02
N VAL A 503 17.21 17.44 6.13
CA VAL A 503 16.32 17.45 7.30
C VAL A 503 16.31 18.83 7.95
N PHE A 504 17.48 19.42 8.14
CA PHE A 504 17.61 20.78 8.66
C PHE A 504 16.84 21.80 7.79
N TYR A 505 17.01 21.74 6.48
CA TYR A 505 16.29 22.58 5.53
C TYR A 505 14.78 22.38 5.65
N ALA A 506 14.30 21.14 5.71
CA ALA A 506 12.88 20.83 5.79
C ALA A 506 12.24 21.33 7.10
N PHE A 507 12.95 21.28 8.24
CA PHE A 507 12.48 21.87 9.49
C PHE A 507 12.39 23.40 9.41
N LYS A 508 13.41 24.06 8.84
CA LYS A 508 13.38 25.52 8.61
C LYS A 508 12.21 25.93 7.70
N LEU A 509 11.97 25.16 6.62
CA LEU A 509 10.82 25.37 5.73
C LEU A 509 9.50 25.24 6.48
N LEU A 510 9.31 24.18 7.26
CA LEU A 510 8.09 23.94 8.02
C LEU A 510 7.81 25.06 9.04
N GLU A 511 8.80 25.43 9.85
CA GLU A 511 8.65 26.46 10.90
C GLU A 511 8.39 27.86 10.31
N THR A 512 8.88 28.13 9.10
CA THR A 512 8.75 29.45 8.46
C THR A 512 7.47 29.58 7.63
N THR A 513 7.04 28.51 6.95
CA THR A 513 5.97 28.58 5.93
C THR A 513 4.78 27.67 6.22
N GLY A 514 4.90 26.73 7.15
CA GLY A 514 3.90 25.70 7.38
C GLY A 514 3.93 24.56 6.33
N ILE A 515 4.87 24.55 5.38
CA ILE A 515 4.96 23.52 4.35
C ILE A 515 5.72 22.32 4.91
N CYS A 516 5.06 21.16 4.98
CA CYS A 516 5.64 19.90 5.41
C CYS A 516 5.96 19.04 4.18
N VAL A 517 7.25 18.80 3.94
CA VAL A 517 7.79 17.89 2.89
C VAL A 517 8.43 16.66 3.54
N ILE A 518 8.95 15.70 2.78
CA ILE A 518 9.78 14.63 3.34
C ILE A 518 11.21 14.82 2.83
N PRO A 519 12.21 14.92 3.71
CA PRO A 519 13.62 14.99 3.32
C PRO A 519 14.07 13.80 2.48
N GLY A 520 14.97 14.02 1.54
CA GLY A 520 15.48 13.01 0.62
C GLY A 520 16.24 11.88 1.32
N SER A 521 16.95 12.19 2.40
CA SER A 521 17.66 11.21 3.25
C SER A 521 16.73 10.08 3.73
N GLY A 522 15.45 10.38 3.95
CA GLY A 522 14.44 9.38 4.34
C GLY A 522 14.06 8.38 3.21
N PHE A 523 14.43 8.66 1.96
CA PHE A 523 14.26 7.75 0.81
C PHE A 523 15.57 7.09 0.40
N GLY A 524 16.68 7.52 0.98
CA GLY A 524 18.01 7.31 0.46
C GLY A 524 18.33 8.25 -0.72
N GLN A 525 19.56 8.66 -0.83
CA GLN A 525 20.06 9.52 -1.91
C GLN A 525 21.56 9.35 -2.06
N ILE A 526 22.13 9.76 -3.18
CA ILE A 526 23.57 9.73 -3.41
C ILE A 526 24.24 10.68 -2.40
N PRO A 527 25.29 10.26 -1.69
CA PRO A 527 25.99 11.11 -0.73
C PRO A 527 26.43 12.45 -1.34
N GLY A 528 26.12 13.53 -0.63
CA GLY A 528 26.42 14.90 -1.09
C GLY A 528 25.36 15.52 -2.00
N THR A 529 24.29 14.81 -2.32
CA THR A 529 23.09 15.37 -2.98
C THR A 529 21.99 15.57 -1.95
N TYR A 530 21.14 16.58 -2.17
CA TYR A 530 20.05 16.92 -1.27
C TYR A 530 18.73 17.03 -2.02
N HIS A 531 17.72 16.33 -1.52
CA HIS A 531 16.39 16.27 -2.11
C HIS A 531 15.31 16.44 -1.05
N PHE A 532 14.09 16.68 -1.52
CA PHE A 532 12.89 16.43 -0.74
C PHE A 532 11.78 15.89 -1.64
N ARG A 533 10.85 15.13 -1.06
CA ARG A 533 9.65 14.72 -1.76
C ARG A 533 8.50 15.66 -1.42
N THR A 534 7.84 16.18 -2.44
CA THR A 534 6.56 16.88 -2.34
C THR A 534 5.48 16.17 -3.14
N THR A 535 4.21 16.25 -2.69
CA THR A 535 3.07 15.72 -3.45
C THR A 535 2.48 16.76 -4.40
N ILE A 536 1.88 16.29 -5.51
CA ILE A 536 1.11 17.11 -6.45
C ILE A 536 -0.39 17.15 -6.09
N LEU A 537 -0.80 16.58 -4.98
CA LEU A 537 -2.21 16.34 -4.62
C LEU A 537 -3.01 17.56 -4.19
N PRO A 538 -2.45 18.61 -3.56
CA PRO A 538 -3.23 19.81 -3.23
C PRO A 538 -3.89 20.41 -4.46
N GLN A 539 -5.05 21.05 -4.31
CA GLN A 539 -5.76 21.70 -5.41
C GLN A 539 -4.91 22.81 -6.05
N LYS A 540 -5.10 23.09 -7.33
CA LYS A 540 -4.25 23.96 -8.17
C LYS A 540 -3.92 25.31 -7.53
N GLU A 541 -4.92 25.99 -6.94
CA GLU A 541 -4.70 27.29 -6.30
C GLU A 541 -3.87 27.16 -5.01
N LYS A 542 -4.06 26.09 -4.25
CA LYS A 542 -3.25 25.81 -3.06
C LYS A 542 -1.80 25.47 -3.43
N ILE A 543 -1.58 24.73 -4.54
CA ILE A 543 -0.24 24.47 -5.08
C ILE A 543 0.46 25.79 -5.44
N LYS A 544 -0.19 26.70 -6.15
CA LYS A 544 0.42 28.02 -6.51
C LYS A 544 0.87 28.77 -5.26
N THR A 545 0.00 28.88 -4.25
CA THR A 545 0.33 29.54 -2.98
C THR A 545 1.49 28.85 -2.26
N MET A 546 1.48 27.52 -2.24
CA MET A 546 2.54 26.71 -1.63
C MET A 546 3.89 26.93 -2.32
N LEU A 547 3.91 26.89 -3.66
CA LEU A 547 5.12 27.06 -4.44
C LEU A 547 5.70 28.49 -4.33
N GLU A 548 4.85 29.50 -4.26
CA GLU A 548 5.31 30.89 -4.04
C GLU A 548 5.94 31.04 -2.64
N ALA A 549 5.31 30.47 -1.60
CA ALA A 549 5.87 30.48 -0.25
C ALA A 549 7.21 29.72 -0.18
N LEU A 550 7.30 28.56 -0.89
CA LEU A 550 8.54 27.78 -1.01
C LEU A 550 9.64 28.59 -1.69
N LYS A 551 9.32 29.29 -2.80
CA LYS A 551 10.26 30.15 -3.53
C LYS A 551 10.81 31.27 -2.63
N GLN A 552 9.92 32.01 -1.96
CA GLN A 552 10.32 33.10 -1.07
C GLN A 552 11.19 32.60 0.08
N PHE A 553 10.82 31.48 0.69
CA PHE A 553 11.62 30.83 1.71
C PHE A 553 13.01 30.46 1.19
N HIS A 554 13.09 29.78 0.05
CA HIS A 554 14.37 29.29 -0.49
C HIS A 554 15.34 30.44 -0.81
N LEU A 555 14.86 31.49 -1.48
CA LEU A 555 15.68 32.67 -1.80
C LEU A 555 16.18 33.37 -0.53
N LYS A 556 15.34 33.47 0.50
CA LYS A 556 15.75 34.01 1.80
C LYS A 556 16.78 33.12 2.48
N PHE A 557 16.56 31.79 2.45
CA PHE A 557 17.48 30.81 3.02
C PHE A 557 18.86 30.87 2.35
N LEU A 558 18.92 30.90 1.02
CA LEU A 558 20.19 31.06 0.29
C LEU A 558 20.93 32.35 0.74
N LYS A 559 20.21 33.47 0.87
CA LYS A 559 20.80 34.74 1.32
C LYS A 559 21.27 34.70 2.77
N GLU A 560 20.56 33.98 3.67
CA GLU A 560 20.92 33.85 5.08
C GLU A 560 22.22 33.05 5.27
N TYR A 561 22.44 32.07 4.40
CA TYR A 561 23.58 31.13 4.51
C TYR A 561 24.70 31.35 3.45
N SER A 562 24.62 32.40 2.64
CA SER A 562 25.66 32.77 1.65
C SER A 562 26.97 33.21 2.26
#